data_16427120a17a12b1996bdee3648adbeb
#
_entry.id   16427120a17a12b1996bdee3648adbeb
#
_cell.length_a   1.000
_cell.length_b   1.000
_cell.length_c   1.000
_cell.angle_alpha   90.00
_cell.angle_beta   90.00
_cell.angle_gamma   90.00
#
_symmetry.space_group_name_H-M   'P 1'
#
loop_
_entity.id
_entity.type
_entity.pdbx_description
1 polymer ?
#
loop_
_entity_poly.entity_id
_entity_poly.type
_entity_poly.pdbx_seq_one_letter_code
_entity_poly.pdbx_strand_id
1 'polypeptide(L)'
;GMQLAQMGAEVIRFDNLGGGLDHFRRPLAPNGESLFWHGLNKGKKSFAVNLKSEKGRELVSDLITSDGDDSGLFITNLRVPGWTDYESLKRKRADLVMVTLKGDRHGRPEVDYTVNPSLGIPNITGAEGSTEPVANALPAWDCVAGNMVVSSLLAAERARLRTGKGQDVEFALKDAAAAIIGHLGMIGEATIYDQQRGKSGNSVYGAYGQDFECACGGRVVVIGL
;
A
#
# COMPACT_ATOMS: atom_id res chain seq x y z
N GLY A 1 -1.57 0.91 -8.18
CA GLY A 1 -1.81 1.13 -9.61
C GLY A 1 -0.80 0.44 -10.52
N MET A 2 0.53 0.52 -10.22
CA MET A 2 1.55 -0.11 -11.08
C MET A 2 1.32 -1.61 -11.27
N GLN A 3 1.04 -2.34 -10.22
CA GLN A 3 0.77 -3.78 -10.29
C GLN A 3 -0.43 -4.10 -11.21
N LEU A 4 -1.50 -3.31 -11.16
CA LEU A 4 -2.63 -3.45 -12.10
C LEU A 4 -2.18 -3.22 -13.54
N ALA A 5 -1.36 -2.19 -13.81
CA ALA A 5 -0.81 -1.96 -15.14
C ALA A 5 0.06 -3.13 -15.62
N GLN A 6 0.86 -3.72 -14.74
CA GLN A 6 1.67 -4.91 -15.06
C GLN A 6 0.82 -6.18 -15.29
N MET A 7 -0.41 -6.21 -14.77
CA MET A 7 -1.40 -7.27 -15.00
C MET A 7 -2.27 -7.03 -16.23
N GLY A 8 -2.02 -5.94 -16.97
CA GLY A 8 -2.69 -5.63 -18.24
C GLY A 8 -3.77 -4.54 -18.17
N ALA A 9 -4.06 -3.98 -16.99
CA ALA A 9 -5.02 -2.89 -16.90
C ALA A 9 -4.45 -1.57 -17.48
N GLU A 10 -5.29 -0.79 -18.14
CA GLU A 10 -4.98 0.59 -18.43
C GLU A 10 -5.12 1.42 -17.13
N VAL A 11 -4.01 1.96 -16.66
CA VAL A 11 -3.98 2.77 -15.44
C VAL A 11 -3.61 4.19 -15.79
N ILE A 12 -4.53 5.12 -15.52
CA ILE A 12 -4.32 6.55 -15.68
C ILE A 12 -4.03 7.15 -14.30
N ARG A 13 -2.86 7.71 -14.12
CA ARG A 13 -2.49 8.49 -12.95
C ARG A 13 -2.67 9.97 -13.28
N PHE A 14 -3.42 10.67 -12.45
CA PHE A 14 -3.52 12.13 -12.54
C PHE A 14 -2.81 12.80 -11.36
N ASP A 15 -2.11 13.88 -11.66
CA ASP A 15 -1.39 14.71 -10.71
C ASP A 15 -1.67 16.19 -10.96
N ASN A 16 -1.41 17.03 -9.98
CA ASN A 16 -1.42 18.47 -10.20
C ASN A 16 -0.30 18.87 -11.17
N LEU A 17 -0.41 20.07 -11.77
CA LEU A 17 0.67 20.63 -12.57
C LEU A 17 1.96 20.69 -11.76
N GLY A 18 3.06 20.16 -12.29
CA GLY A 18 4.33 20.03 -11.61
C GLY A 18 4.55 18.71 -10.86
N GLY A 19 3.57 17.80 -10.88
CA GLY A 19 3.66 16.47 -10.27
C GLY A 19 3.24 16.42 -8.81
N GLY A 20 3.18 15.22 -8.25
CA GLY A 20 2.91 14.96 -6.84
C GLY A 20 4.18 14.97 -5.98
N LEU A 21 4.03 14.81 -4.66
CA LEU A 21 5.15 14.80 -3.70
C LEU A 21 6.20 13.71 -3.98
N ASP A 22 5.79 12.60 -4.58
CA ASP A 22 6.66 11.48 -4.92
C ASP A 22 7.47 11.71 -6.21
N HIS A 23 7.13 12.74 -7.00
CA HIS A 23 7.83 13.07 -8.24
C HIS A 23 9.31 13.43 -8.03
N PHE A 24 9.64 13.96 -6.86
CA PHE A 24 11.01 14.34 -6.48
C PHE A 24 11.59 13.48 -5.35
N ARG A 25 10.95 12.35 -5.02
CA ARG A 25 11.38 11.48 -3.92
C ARG A 25 12.66 10.73 -4.27
N ARG A 26 13.59 10.68 -3.31
CA ARG A 26 14.85 9.92 -3.44
C ARG A 26 14.61 8.41 -3.48
N PRO A 27 15.51 7.61 -4.11
CA PRO A 27 16.78 8.04 -4.72
C PRO A 27 16.58 8.75 -6.06
N LEU A 28 17.55 9.62 -6.40
CA LEU A 28 17.55 10.36 -7.67
C LEU A 28 18.62 9.80 -8.61
N ALA A 29 18.32 9.82 -9.90
CA ALA A 29 19.29 9.59 -10.97
C ALA A 29 20.23 10.82 -11.09
N PRO A 30 21.39 10.70 -11.79
CA PRO A 30 22.32 11.82 -11.99
C PRO A 30 21.69 13.04 -12.67
N ASN A 31 20.65 12.86 -13.48
CA ASN A 31 19.89 13.93 -14.13
C ASN A 31 18.82 14.57 -13.22
N GLY A 32 18.72 14.16 -11.95
CA GLY A 32 17.75 14.67 -10.97
C GLY A 32 16.39 13.98 -10.97
N GLU A 33 16.14 13.03 -11.85
CA GLU A 33 14.88 12.29 -11.90
C GLU A 33 14.74 11.29 -10.74
N SER A 34 13.54 11.15 -10.22
CA SER A 34 13.24 10.22 -9.12
C SER A 34 13.18 8.77 -9.59
N LEU A 35 14.15 7.96 -9.19
CA LEU A 35 14.12 6.51 -9.42
C LEU A 35 12.95 5.85 -8.66
N PHE A 36 12.55 6.41 -7.51
CA PHE A 36 11.38 5.97 -6.76
C PHE A 36 10.10 6.16 -7.59
N TRP A 37 9.92 7.34 -8.18
CA TRP A 37 8.76 7.64 -9.00
C TRP A 37 8.70 6.73 -10.24
N HIS A 38 9.79 6.60 -10.97
CA HIS A 38 9.90 5.70 -12.12
C HIS A 38 9.66 4.24 -11.71
N GLY A 39 10.20 3.82 -10.57
CA GLY A 39 10.02 2.48 -10.02
C GLY A 39 8.56 2.09 -9.81
N LEU A 40 7.72 3.03 -9.35
CA LEU A 40 6.32 2.79 -8.97
C LEU A 40 5.29 3.17 -10.04
N ASN A 41 5.72 3.75 -11.18
CA ASN A 41 4.78 4.24 -12.19
C ASN A 41 4.95 3.59 -13.57
N LYS A 42 5.66 2.48 -13.65
CA LYS A 42 5.82 1.71 -14.89
C LYS A 42 4.47 1.29 -15.46
N GLY A 43 4.29 1.51 -16.77
CA GLY A 43 3.07 1.12 -17.49
C GLY A 43 1.85 2.00 -17.24
N LYS A 44 1.95 3.03 -16.39
CA LYS A 44 0.85 3.98 -16.20
C LYS A 44 0.89 5.09 -17.26
N LYS A 45 -0.28 5.54 -17.65
CA LYS A 45 -0.45 6.81 -18.38
C LYS A 45 -0.45 7.95 -17.37
N SER A 46 0.23 9.05 -17.69
CA SER A 46 0.31 10.24 -16.83
C SER A 46 -0.57 11.35 -17.39
N PHE A 47 -1.33 11.98 -16.51
CA PHE A 47 -2.23 13.09 -16.81
C PHE A 47 -2.02 14.21 -15.82
N ALA A 48 -1.45 15.33 -16.28
CA ALA A 48 -1.24 16.52 -15.45
C ALA A 48 -2.38 17.52 -15.68
N VAL A 49 -3.00 17.97 -14.58
CA VAL A 49 -4.18 18.83 -14.63
C VAL A 49 -4.20 19.82 -13.47
N ASN A 50 -4.71 21.05 -13.69
CA ASN A 50 -4.86 22.02 -12.62
C ASN A 50 -6.02 21.63 -11.69
N LEU A 51 -5.73 20.90 -10.63
CA LEU A 51 -6.70 20.46 -9.63
C LEU A 51 -7.30 21.61 -8.77
N LYS A 52 -6.76 22.82 -8.89
CA LYS A 52 -7.30 24.01 -8.22
C LYS A 52 -8.44 24.67 -9.03
N SER A 53 -8.50 24.44 -10.33
CA SER A 53 -9.55 24.96 -11.19
C SER A 53 -10.79 24.07 -11.18
N GLU A 54 -11.97 24.65 -11.29
CA GLU A 54 -13.24 23.95 -11.40
C GLU A 54 -13.25 23.03 -12.64
N LYS A 55 -12.84 23.56 -13.79
CA LYS A 55 -12.74 22.80 -15.04
C LYS A 55 -11.77 21.60 -14.93
N GLY A 56 -10.66 21.76 -14.22
CA GLY A 56 -9.71 20.64 -14.01
C GLY A 56 -10.30 19.56 -13.10
N ARG A 57 -11.06 19.94 -12.08
CA ARG A 57 -11.78 19.00 -11.20
C ARG A 57 -12.91 18.27 -11.93
N GLU A 58 -13.66 18.99 -12.76
CA GLU A 58 -14.70 18.41 -13.61
C GLU A 58 -14.11 17.36 -14.54
N LEU A 59 -13.04 17.68 -15.26
CA LEU A 59 -12.35 16.77 -16.16
C LEU A 59 -11.86 15.48 -15.46
N VAL A 60 -11.34 15.59 -14.23
CA VAL A 60 -10.94 14.42 -13.44
C VAL A 60 -12.18 13.61 -13.03
N SER A 61 -13.25 14.26 -12.61
CA SER A 61 -14.50 13.56 -12.26
C SER A 61 -15.06 12.81 -13.47
N ASP A 62 -15.05 13.41 -14.64
CA ASP A 62 -15.55 12.79 -15.88
C ASP A 62 -14.66 11.61 -16.31
N LEU A 63 -13.33 11.73 -16.12
CA LEU A 63 -12.41 10.62 -16.34
C LEU A 63 -12.70 9.44 -15.41
N ILE A 64 -12.90 9.70 -14.11
CA ILE A 64 -13.20 8.66 -13.10
C ILE A 64 -14.55 7.98 -13.39
N THR A 65 -15.51 8.75 -13.85
CA THR A 65 -16.90 8.30 -14.09
C THR A 65 -17.20 8.03 -15.57
N SER A 66 -16.15 7.93 -16.42
CA SER A 66 -16.32 7.68 -17.86
C SER A 66 -17.09 6.40 -18.11
N ASP A 67 -17.86 6.39 -19.21
CA ASP A 67 -18.64 5.24 -19.67
C ASP A 67 -17.72 4.07 -20.10
N GLY A 68 -18.29 2.87 -20.09
CA GLY A 68 -17.64 1.64 -20.54
C GLY A 68 -17.55 0.60 -19.43
N ASP A 69 -17.63 -0.67 -19.81
CA ASP A 69 -17.66 -1.80 -18.86
C ASP A 69 -16.35 -1.94 -18.08
N ASP A 70 -15.23 -1.57 -18.70
CA ASP A 70 -13.88 -1.67 -18.12
C ASP A 70 -13.43 -0.41 -17.38
N SER A 71 -14.30 0.61 -17.24
CA SER A 71 -14.01 1.88 -16.57
C SER A 71 -14.75 2.03 -15.23
N GLY A 72 -14.66 3.18 -14.57
CA GLY A 72 -15.29 3.41 -13.27
C GLY A 72 -14.61 2.65 -12.12
N LEU A 73 -13.29 2.49 -12.18
CA LEU A 73 -12.47 1.93 -11.12
C LEU A 73 -11.52 3.01 -10.59
N PHE A 74 -11.68 3.42 -9.34
CA PHE A 74 -10.92 4.52 -8.77
C PHE A 74 -10.18 4.10 -7.49
N ILE A 75 -8.87 4.35 -7.45
CA ILE A 75 -8.03 4.14 -6.27
C ILE A 75 -7.48 5.48 -5.82
N THR A 76 -7.63 5.81 -4.54
CA THR A 76 -7.10 7.04 -3.96
C THR A 76 -6.72 6.86 -2.49
N ASN A 77 -5.86 7.72 -1.97
CA ASN A 77 -5.62 7.91 -0.55
C ASN A 77 -6.20 9.24 -0.04
N LEU A 78 -6.89 9.98 -0.91
CA LEU A 78 -7.46 11.28 -0.58
C LEU A 78 -8.92 11.35 -1.05
N ARG A 79 -9.82 11.68 -0.14
CA ARG A 79 -11.21 12.02 -0.43
C ARG A 79 -11.43 13.52 -0.23
N VAL A 80 -11.93 14.18 -1.23
CA VAL A 80 -12.30 15.59 -1.14
C VAL A 80 -13.82 15.67 -1.17
N PRO A 81 -14.49 16.07 -0.07
CA PRO A 81 -15.93 16.19 -0.01
C PRO A 81 -16.49 17.07 -1.13
N GLY A 82 -17.58 16.63 -1.75
CA GLY A 82 -18.21 17.31 -2.88
C GLY A 82 -17.48 17.15 -4.22
N TRP A 83 -16.38 16.41 -4.25
CA TRP A 83 -15.62 16.19 -5.50
C TRP A 83 -15.18 14.74 -5.68
N THR A 84 -14.16 14.25 -4.94
CA THR A 84 -13.63 12.88 -5.07
C THR A 84 -14.05 11.97 -3.92
N ASP A 85 -15.13 12.27 -3.24
CA ASP A 85 -15.82 11.34 -2.36
C ASP A 85 -16.76 10.42 -3.16
N TYR A 86 -17.01 9.24 -2.58
CA TYR A 86 -17.81 8.21 -3.24
C TYR A 86 -19.21 8.66 -3.62
N GLU A 87 -19.93 9.37 -2.73
CA GLU A 87 -21.29 9.78 -2.97
C GLU A 87 -21.41 10.84 -4.09
N SER A 88 -20.40 11.71 -4.21
CA SER A 88 -20.34 12.68 -5.31
C SER A 88 -20.08 12.01 -6.66
N LEU A 89 -19.16 11.07 -6.72
CA LEU A 89 -18.85 10.34 -7.95
C LEU A 89 -19.93 9.33 -8.33
N LYS A 90 -20.55 8.65 -7.37
CA LYS A 90 -21.62 7.69 -7.58
C LYS A 90 -22.87 8.32 -8.23
N ARG A 91 -23.13 9.61 -7.98
CA ARG A 91 -24.22 10.32 -8.68
C ARG A 91 -23.99 10.42 -10.19
N LYS A 92 -22.73 10.44 -10.62
CA LYS A 92 -22.36 10.44 -12.05
C LYS A 92 -22.29 9.03 -12.63
N ARG A 93 -21.84 8.04 -11.81
CA ARG A 93 -21.72 6.65 -12.21
C ARG A 93 -22.16 5.71 -11.08
N ALA A 94 -23.35 5.13 -11.20
CA ALA A 94 -24.00 4.33 -10.16
C ALA A 94 -23.25 3.03 -9.79
N ASP A 95 -22.53 2.44 -10.75
CA ASP A 95 -21.74 1.21 -10.59
C ASP A 95 -20.25 1.46 -10.30
N LEU A 96 -19.90 2.69 -9.89
CA LEU A 96 -18.53 3.06 -9.52
C LEU A 96 -17.95 2.11 -8.45
N VAL A 97 -16.76 1.62 -8.66
CA VAL A 97 -15.94 0.95 -7.65
C VAL A 97 -14.84 1.91 -7.21
N MET A 98 -14.84 2.26 -5.94
CA MET A 98 -13.84 3.14 -5.34
C MET A 98 -13.13 2.42 -4.20
N VAL A 99 -11.79 2.41 -4.23
CA VAL A 99 -10.96 1.91 -3.14
C VAL A 99 -10.17 3.06 -2.54
N THR A 100 -10.35 3.30 -1.26
CA THR A 100 -9.66 4.37 -0.54
C THR A 100 -8.73 3.79 0.51
N LEU A 101 -7.42 4.10 0.40
CA LEU A 101 -6.43 3.79 1.42
C LEU A 101 -6.35 4.96 2.42
N LYS A 102 -6.62 4.67 3.69
CA LYS A 102 -6.50 5.60 4.83
C LYS A 102 -5.27 5.26 5.69
N GLY A 103 -4.87 6.16 6.57
CA GLY A 103 -3.84 5.87 7.57
C GLY A 103 -4.35 4.87 8.63
N ASP A 104 -5.39 5.25 9.38
CA ASP A 104 -6.13 4.36 10.29
C ASP A 104 -7.64 4.38 10.01
N ARG A 105 -8.37 3.45 10.66
CA ARG A 105 -9.85 3.34 10.52
C ARG A 105 -10.63 4.53 11.04
N HIS A 106 -10.01 5.37 11.88
CA HIS A 106 -10.62 6.57 12.45
C HIS A 106 -10.30 7.84 11.65
N GLY A 107 -9.57 7.71 10.52
CA GLY A 107 -9.22 8.83 9.64
C GLY A 107 -7.99 9.63 10.09
N ARG A 108 -7.22 9.14 11.09
CA ARG A 108 -5.96 9.77 11.48
C ARG A 108 -4.89 9.51 10.42
N PRO A 109 -4.04 10.51 10.14
CA PRO A 109 -2.93 10.32 9.22
C PRO A 109 -1.91 9.36 9.82
N GLU A 110 -1.61 8.30 9.09
CA GLU A 110 -0.56 7.32 9.41
C GLU A 110 0.21 7.01 8.14
N VAL A 111 1.47 6.72 8.30
CA VAL A 111 2.39 6.26 7.25
C VAL A 111 3.11 5.01 7.74
N ASP A 112 3.79 4.29 6.86
CA ASP A 112 4.52 3.06 7.20
C ASP A 112 5.40 3.25 8.45
N TYR A 113 6.15 4.35 8.50
CA TYR A 113 7.08 4.67 9.61
C TYR A 113 6.41 4.98 10.95
N THR A 114 5.12 5.31 10.98
CA THR A 114 4.34 5.47 12.23
C THR A 114 3.57 4.20 12.58
N VAL A 115 3.09 3.46 11.59
CA VAL A 115 2.43 2.17 11.77
C VAL A 115 3.39 1.12 12.31
N ASN A 116 4.59 1.02 11.75
CA ASN A 116 5.58 0.02 12.14
C ASN A 116 5.88 0.01 13.65
N PRO A 117 6.28 1.14 14.27
CA PRO A 117 6.50 1.18 15.74
C PRO A 117 5.21 1.03 16.54
N SER A 118 4.06 1.49 16.04
CA SER A 118 2.80 1.34 16.76
C SER A 118 2.35 -0.12 16.93
N LEU A 119 2.92 -1.03 16.16
CA LEU A 119 2.69 -2.47 16.22
C LEU A 119 3.84 -3.22 16.90
N GLY A 120 4.83 -2.53 17.45
CA GLY A 120 5.94 -3.12 18.18
C GLY A 120 7.00 -3.80 17.32
N ILE A 121 6.91 -3.77 16.01
CA ILE A 121 7.82 -4.47 15.08
C ILE A 121 9.29 -4.07 15.25
N PRO A 122 9.67 -2.80 15.46
CA PRO A 122 11.07 -2.44 15.72
C PRO A 122 11.68 -3.09 16.95
N ASN A 123 10.86 -3.45 17.95
CA ASN A 123 11.33 -4.09 19.17
C ASN A 123 11.68 -5.57 18.97
N ILE A 124 11.14 -6.21 17.95
CA ILE A 124 11.40 -7.63 17.60
C ILE A 124 12.31 -7.77 16.37
N THR A 125 12.71 -6.65 15.75
CA THR A 125 13.60 -6.62 14.58
C THR A 125 15.02 -6.31 15.01
N GLY A 126 16.01 -7.00 14.44
CA GLY A 126 17.44 -6.77 14.68
C GLY A 126 18.18 -7.97 15.25
N ALA A 127 19.46 -7.76 15.60
CA ALA A 127 20.33 -8.81 16.12
C ALA A 127 19.80 -9.37 17.44
N GLU A 128 19.96 -10.68 17.63
CA GLU A 128 19.63 -11.37 18.89
C GLU A 128 20.37 -10.71 20.08
N GLY A 129 19.65 -10.50 21.17
CA GLY A 129 20.18 -9.85 22.37
C GLY A 129 20.32 -8.31 22.27
N SER A 130 20.09 -7.69 21.11
CA SER A 130 20.09 -6.23 20.99
C SER A 130 18.83 -5.63 21.60
N THR A 131 18.96 -4.52 22.32
CA THR A 131 17.84 -3.77 22.89
C THR A 131 17.37 -2.61 22.02
N GLU A 132 18.20 -2.16 21.05
CA GLU A 132 17.89 -1.02 20.21
C GLU A 132 16.78 -1.35 19.21
N PRO A 133 15.69 -0.54 19.13
CA PRO A 133 14.65 -0.73 18.10
C PRO A 133 15.22 -0.56 16.69
N VAL A 134 14.84 -1.44 15.78
CA VAL A 134 15.29 -1.41 14.38
C VAL A 134 14.09 -1.37 13.44
N ALA A 135 14.04 -0.34 12.59
CA ALA A 135 13.00 -0.23 11.57
C ALA A 135 13.22 -1.23 10.42
N ASN A 136 12.15 -1.56 9.70
CA ASN A 136 12.25 -2.32 8.47
C ASN A 136 13.13 -1.58 7.44
N ALA A 137 13.91 -2.31 6.67
CA ALA A 137 14.76 -1.75 5.61
C ALA A 137 13.93 -1.15 4.44
N LEU A 138 12.69 -1.58 4.30
CA LEU A 138 11.76 -1.09 3.28
C LEU A 138 10.40 -0.76 3.94
N PRO A 139 9.55 0.06 3.31
CA PRO A 139 8.20 0.33 3.80
C PRO A 139 7.30 -0.89 3.59
N ALA A 140 7.45 -1.89 4.46
CA ALA A 140 6.83 -3.20 4.33
C ALA A 140 5.30 -3.11 4.34
N TRP A 141 4.75 -2.25 5.18
CA TRP A 141 3.30 -2.09 5.30
C TRP A 141 2.68 -1.39 4.10
N ASP A 142 3.36 -0.41 3.50
CA ASP A 142 2.96 0.19 2.24
C ASP A 142 2.97 -0.85 1.11
N CYS A 143 3.98 -1.72 1.05
CA CYS A 143 4.07 -2.78 0.06
C CYS A 143 2.92 -3.80 0.22
N VAL A 144 2.63 -4.22 1.45
CA VAL A 144 1.52 -5.13 1.76
C VAL A 144 0.18 -4.48 1.43
N ALA A 145 -0.05 -3.25 1.93
CA ALA A 145 -1.29 -2.52 1.69
C ALA A 145 -1.51 -2.28 0.19
N GLY A 146 -0.46 -1.98 -0.57
CA GLY A 146 -0.54 -1.84 -2.03
C GLY A 146 -1.07 -3.07 -2.72
N ASN A 147 -0.64 -4.27 -2.31
CA ASN A 147 -1.15 -5.54 -2.82
C ASN A 147 -2.60 -5.82 -2.36
N MET A 148 -2.93 -5.51 -1.11
CA MET A 148 -4.28 -5.69 -0.59
C MET A 148 -5.28 -4.76 -1.27
N VAL A 149 -4.90 -3.52 -1.57
CA VAL A 149 -5.72 -2.57 -2.37
C VAL A 149 -6.02 -3.14 -3.76
N VAL A 150 -5.02 -3.75 -4.43
CA VAL A 150 -5.24 -4.41 -5.73
C VAL A 150 -6.24 -5.56 -5.59
N SER A 151 -6.06 -6.44 -4.61
CA SER A 151 -6.98 -7.56 -4.37
C SER A 151 -8.40 -7.07 -4.05
N SER A 152 -8.53 -6.01 -3.26
CA SER A 152 -9.83 -5.41 -2.91
C SER A 152 -10.52 -4.82 -4.13
N LEU A 153 -9.77 -4.11 -5.00
CA LEU A 153 -10.33 -3.56 -6.24
C LEU A 153 -10.84 -4.67 -7.15
N LEU A 154 -10.03 -5.71 -7.39
CA LEU A 154 -10.41 -6.83 -8.25
C LEU A 154 -11.61 -7.62 -7.69
N ALA A 155 -11.68 -7.79 -6.36
CA ALA A 155 -12.84 -8.42 -5.72
C ALA A 155 -14.12 -7.59 -5.88
N ALA A 156 -14.02 -6.27 -5.71
CA ALA A 156 -15.14 -5.35 -5.89
C ALA A 156 -15.58 -5.25 -7.36
N GLU A 157 -14.64 -5.23 -8.31
CA GLU A 157 -14.93 -5.29 -9.74
C GLU A 157 -15.63 -6.61 -10.10
N ARG A 158 -15.11 -7.74 -9.64
CA ARG A 158 -15.78 -9.04 -9.85
C ARG A 158 -17.22 -9.05 -9.31
N ALA A 159 -17.45 -8.44 -8.15
CA ALA A 159 -18.80 -8.30 -7.60
C ALA A 159 -19.65 -7.40 -8.48
N ARG A 160 -19.11 -6.28 -8.99
CA ARG A 160 -19.79 -5.39 -9.92
C ARG A 160 -20.21 -6.11 -11.20
N LEU A 161 -19.31 -6.88 -11.82
CA LEU A 161 -19.60 -7.67 -13.03
C LEU A 161 -20.74 -8.68 -12.82
N ARG A 162 -20.94 -9.20 -11.60
CA ARG A 162 -21.99 -10.15 -11.28
C ARG A 162 -23.32 -9.51 -10.87
N THR A 163 -23.27 -8.34 -10.30
CA THR A 163 -24.43 -7.70 -9.64
C THR A 163 -24.88 -6.40 -10.29
N GLY A 164 -24.07 -5.80 -11.15
CA GLY A 164 -24.25 -4.46 -11.70
C GLY A 164 -24.10 -3.34 -10.68
N LYS A 165 -23.60 -3.63 -9.45
CA LYS A 165 -23.54 -2.63 -8.36
C LYS A 165 -22.09 -2.26 -8.06
N GLY A 166 -21.84 -0.96 -7.98
CA GLY A 166 -20.58 -0.42 -7.49
C GLY A 166 -20.38 -0.61 -5.98
N GLN A 167 -19.17 -0.32 -5.53
CA GLN A 167 -18.78 -0.45 -4.12
C GLN A 167 -17.85 0.67 -3.67
N ASP A 168 -18.05 1.14 -2.45
CA ASP A 168 -17.10 1.97 -1.70
C ASP A 168 -16.30 1.10 -0.74
N VAL A 169 -15.03 0.87 -1.05
CA VAL A 169 -14.13 0.06 -0.24
C VAL A 169 -13.15 0.96 0.50
N GLU A 170 -13.22 0.96 1.81
CA GLU A 170 -12.28 1.68 2.66
C GLU A 170 -11.28 0.70 3.28
N PHE A 171 -10.01 1.08 3.25
CA PHE A 171 -8.91 0.26 3.70
C PHE A 171 -7.92 1.11 4.51
N ALA A 172 -7.53 0.65 5.69
CA ALA A 172 -6.60 1.37 6.54
C ALA A 172 -5.23 0.67 6.56
N LEU A 173 -4.15 1.43 6.36
CA LEU A 173 -2.77 0.92 6.41
C LEU A 173 -2.48 0.20 7.73
N LYS A 174 -2.88 0.80 8.85
CA LYS A 174 -2.69 0.23 10.18
C LYS A 174 -3.44 -1.08 10.37
N ASP A 175 -4.65 -1.19 9.84
CA ASP A 175 -5.46 -2.40 9.92
C ASP A 175 -4.87 -3.53 9.06
N ALA A 176 -4.34 -3.19 7.89
CA ALA A 176 -3.63 -4.13 7.03
C ALA A 176 -2.42 -4.73 7.74
N ALA A 177 -1.59 -3.88 8.33
CA ALA A 177 -0.41 -4.31 9.06
C ALA A 177 -0.81 -5.17 10.29
N ALA A 178 -1.81 -4.74 11.06
CA ALA A 178 -2.33 -5.50 12.20
C ALA A 178 -2.91 -6.86 11.78
N ALA A 179 -3.61 -6.92 10.65
CA ALA A 179 -4.12 -8.17 10.10
C ALA A 179 -2.98 -9.16 9.78
N ILE A 180 -1.91 -8.70 9.14
CA ILE A 180 -0.76 -9.56 8.81
C ILE A 180 -0.10 -10.12 10.07
N ILE A 181 0.20 -9.29 11.07
CA ILE A 181 0.80 -9.80 12.32
C ILE A 181 -0.16 -10.72 13.08
N GLY A 182 -1.47 -10.49 12.98
CA GLY A 182 -2.50 -11.39 13.52
C GLY A 182 -2.54 -12.73 12.79
N HIS A 183 -2.49 -12.73 11.45
CA HIS A 183 -2.43 -13.95 10.65
C HIS A 183 -1.17 -14.79 10.91
N LEU A 184 -0.06 -14.15 11.27
CA LEU A 184 1.19 -14.81 11.67
C LEU A 184 1.17 -15.29 13.13
N GLY A 185 0.05 -15.15 13.84
CA GLY A 185 -0.12 -15.61 15.22
C GLY A 185 0.51 -14.72 16.29
N MET A 186 1.20 -13.62 15.92
CA MET A 186 1.94 -12.78 16.86
C MET A 186 1.06 -12.12 17.92
N ILE A 187 -0.17 -11.71 17.56
CA ILE A 187 -1.14 -11.14 18.50
C ILE A 187 -1.60 -12.22 19.49
N GLY A 188 -1.92 -13.42 18.97
CA GLY A 188 -2.30 -14.55 19.80
C GLY A 188 -1.18 -14.97 20.77
N GLU A 189 0.04 -15.05 20.27
CA GLU A 189 1.22 -15.36 21.08
C GLU A 189 1.37 -14.38 22.25
N ALA A 190 1.39 -13.08 21.97
CA ALA A 190 1.52 -12.06 23.01
C ALA A 190 0.38 -12.11 24.03
N THR A 191 -0.85 -12.41 23.57
CA THR A 191 -2.04 -12.49 24.45
C THR A 191 -2.01 -13.73 25.36
N ILE A 192 -1.58 -14.88 24.83
CA ILE A 192 -1.61 -16.16 25.55
C ILE A 192 -0.45 -16.27 26.53
N TYR A 193 0.73 -15.87 26.11
CA TYR A 193 1.94 -16.01 26.94
C TYR A 193 2.24 -14.80 27.83
N ASP A 194 1.53 -13.67 27.60
CA ASP A 194 1.79 -12.40 28.30
C ASP A 194 3.27 -11.98 28.22
N GLN A 195 3.90 -12.25 27.10
CA GLN A 195 5.32 -12.02 26.86
C GLN A 195 5.53 -11.31 25.55
N GLN A 196 6.48 -10.39 25.57
CA GLN A 196 6.97 -9.77 24.34
C GLN A 196 7.97 -10.73 23.68
N ARG A 197 7.78 -11.00 22.39
CA ARG A 197 8.74 -11.74 21.57
C ARG A 197 10.08 -11.02 21.56
N GLY A 198 11.17 -11.75 21.72
CA GLY A 198 12.54 -11.24 21.57
C GLY A 198 12.96 -11.10 20.11
N LYS A 199 14.11 -10.50 19.89
CA LYS A 199 14.78 -10.45 18.59
C LYS A 199 15.44 -11.78 18.30
N SER A 200 15.23 -12.31 17.11
CA SER A 200 15.81 -13.59 16.63
C SER A 200 16.97 -13.41 15.64
N GLY A 201 17.38 -12.17 15.35
CA GLY A 201 18.43 -11.91 14.36
C GLY A 201 18.08 -12.50 12.98
N ASN A 202 18.97 -13.31 12.47
CA ASN A 202 18.79 -14.05 11.21
C ASN A 202 18.21 -15.46 11.42
N SER A 203 17.86 -15.83 12.66
CA SER A 203 17.25 -17.12 12.95
C SER A 203 15.81 -17.16 12.50
N VAL A 204 15.39 -18.28 11.93
CA VAL A 204 14.00 -18.52 11.55
C VAL A 204 13.16 -18.71 12.80
N TYR A 205 12.09 -17.93 12.93
CA TYR A 205 11.20 -18.05 14.08
C TYR A 205 10.35 -19.33 14.01
N GLY A 206 10.36 -20.08 15.11
CA GLY A 206 9.52 -21.30 15.23
C GLY A 206 10.01 -22.52 14.44
N ALA A 207 11.18 -22.45 13.81
CA ALA A 207 11.81 -23.57 13.11
C ALA A 207 13.33 -23.53 13.27
N TYR A 208 14.00 -24.63 12.96
CA TYR A 208 15.46 -24.62 12.90
C TYR A 208 15.92 -23.93 11.62
N GLY A 209 16.70 -22.87 11.73
CA GLY A 209 17.28 -22.21 10.57
C GLY A 209 17.95 -20.89 10.94
N GLN A 210 19.12 -20.68 10.37
CA GLN A 210 19.88 -19.42 10.49
C GLN A 210 20.94 -19.34 9.40
N ASP A 211 21.65 -18.23 9.38
CA ASP A 211 22.81 -18.08 8.51
C ASP A 211 24.11 -18.48 9.22
N PHE A 212 25.04 -19.05 8.46
CA PHE A 212 26.34 -19.51 8.91
C PHE A 212 27.42 -18.88 8.06
N GLU A 213 28.52 -18.48 8.70
CA GLU A 213 29.72 -18.02 8.00
C GLU A 213 30.54 -19.23 7.51
N CYS A 214 30.89 -19.20 6.24
CA CYS A 214 31.73 -20.23 5.62
C CYS A 214 33.23 -19.90 5.78
N ALA A 215 34.10 -20.92 5.69
CA ALA A 215 35.52 -20.72 5.74
C ALA A 215 36.09 -19.76 4.67
N CYS A 216 35.37 -19.54 3.57
CA CYS A 216 35.71 -18.57 2.52
C CYS A 216 35.24 -17.14 2.81
N GLY A 217 34.63 -16.86 3.98
CA GLY A 217 34.04 -15.55 4.32
C GLY A 217 32.65 -15.28 3.72
N GLY A 218 32.11 -16.21 2.92
CA GLY A 218 30.72 -16.16 2.45
C GLY A 218 29.75 -16.60 3.54
N ARG A 219 28.45 -16.33 3.34
CA ARG A 219 27.39 -16.80 4.26
C ARG A 219 26.42 -17.70 3.52
N VAL A 220 25.95 -18.73 4.20
CA VAL A 220 24.90 -19.64 3.73
C VAL A 220 23.74 -19.65 4.71
N VAL A 221 22.52 -19.76 4.21
CA VAL A 221 21.33 -19.95 5.05
C VAL A 221 20.95 -21.42 5.01
N VAL A 222 20.80 -22.02 6.18
CA VAL A 222 20.36 -23.43 6.34
C VAL A 222 19.02 -23.40 7.08
N ILE A 223 18.00 -24.03 6.50
CA ILE A 223 16.66 -24.12 7.07
C ILE A 223 16.26 -25.60 7.09
N GLY A 224 15.91 -26.09 8.28
CA GLY A 224 15.30 -27.41 8.48
C GLY A 224 13.80 -27.24 8.70
N LEU A 225 12.99 -27.79 7.80
CA LEU A 225 11.53 -27.79 7.88
C LEU A 225 11.03 -29.18 8.24
#